data_5752d643ccef9d8cdf45a571717b9894
#
_entry.id   5752d643ccef9d8cdf45a571717b9894
#
_cell.length_a   1.000
_cell.length_b   1.000
_cell.length_c   1.000
_cell.angle_alpha   90.00
_cell.angle_beta   90.00
_cell.angle_gamma   90.00
#
_symmetry.space_group_name_H-M   'P 1'
#
loop_
_entity.id
_entity.type
_entity.pdbx_description
1 polymer ?
#
loop_
_entity_poly.entity_id
_entity_poly.type
_entity_poly.pdbx_seq_one_letter_code
_entity_poly.pdbx_strand_id
1 'polypeptide(L)'
;MVDRALADPAVRRALVPVVFGDGPTFERRATLRRLPVVAPGTALPPEGPARVAVTELPARDRAPGKPTTNGGKAQLAYVTAAVDSALRGEVDALCTAPVSKEQITRAGVRFMGHTELLAEAFGREVLMLMDGPRVKVALATNHVAIRDLPRSLEKSRLAAQLQLLSASLQPVLGRRPRIAVCGLNPHAGEGGLLGDEEIRTIAPAIALARRRGVDCTGPWPADGLFARPDHMPADVVLAMFHDQALVVAKALDFERTVNVTLGLPVPRTSPDHGVAYALAGKGKASATPMIAALLKAAQLASPRGRASRRATSTPRPRA
;
A
#
# COMPACT_ATOMS: atom_id res chain seq x y z
N MET A 1 -11.31 -7.14 13.23
CA MET A 1 -9.96 -7.27 12.66
C MET A 1 -8.98 -6.37 13.40
N VAL A 2 -9.05 -5.04 13.27
CA VAL A 2 -8.12 -4.08 13.93
C VAL A 2 -8.01 -4.33 15.44
N ASP A 3 -9.10 -4.41 16.19
CA ASP A 3 -9.10 -4.65 17.64
C ASP A 3 -8.30 -5.91 18.05
N ARG A 4 -8.45 -7.01 17.31
CA ARG A 4 -7.68 -8.24 17.54
C ARG A 4 -6.22 -8.13 17.11
N ALA A 5 -5.94 -7.41 16.02
CA ALA A 5 -4.56 -7.18 15.59
C ALA A 5 -3.78 -6.34 16.59
N LEU A 6 -4.39 -5.33 17.21
CA LEU A 6 -3.76 -4.52 18.25
C LEU A 6 -3.62 -5.27 19.60
N ALA A 7 -4.33 -6.37 19.80
CA ALA A 7 -4.14 -7.26 20.94
C ALA A 7 -2.93 -8.20 20.78
N ASP A 8 -2.43 -8.38 19.54
CA ASP A 8 -1.32 -9.29 19.24
C ASP A 8 -0.02 -8.83 19.93
N PRO A 9 0.69 -9.74 20.62
CA PRO A 9 1.93 -9.39 21.33
C PRO A 9 3.06 -8.88 20.44
N ALA A 10 3.16 -9.36 19.20
CA ALA A 10 4.18 -8.89 18.26
C ALA A 10 3.90 -7.44 17.83
N VAL A 11 2.63 -7.10 17.55
CA VAL A 11 2.21 -5.74 17.21
C VAL A 11 2.47 -4.79 18.38
N ARG A 12 2.11 -5.17 19.61
CA ARG A 12 2.34 -4.35 20.82
C ARG A 12 3.82 -4.04 21.08
N ARG A 13 4.71 -4.97 20.74
CA ARG A 13 6.16 -4.75 20.86
C ARG A 13 6.74 -3.89 19.75
N ALA A 14 6.12 -3.92 18.58
CA ALA A 14 6.66 -3.30 17.37
C ALA A 14 6.27 -1.83 17.19
N LEU A 15 5.12 -1.40 17.72
CA LEU A 15 4.59 -0.06 17.48
C LEU A 15 3.67 0.45 18.58
N VAL A 16 3.50 1.77 18.61
CA VAL A 16 2.52 2.50 19.42
C VAL A 16 1.37 2.91 18.49
N PRO A 17 0.15 2.38 18.67
CA PRO A 17 -0.96 2.67 17.76
C PRO A 17 -1.67 3.99 18.06
N VAL A 18 -1.96 4.75 17.01
CA VAL A 18 -2.99 5.80 17.03
C VAL A 18 -4.11 5.36 16.08
N VAL A 19 -5.32 5.25 16.59
CA VAL A 19 -6.45 4.68 15.85
C VAL A 19 -7.52 5.74 15.59
N PHE A 20 -7.79 6.01 14.32
CA PHE A 20 -8.83 6.94 13.89
C PHE A 20 -10.12 6.17 13.57
N GLY A 21 -11.26 6.61 14.10
CA GLY A 21 -12.51 5.89 13.87
C GLY A 21 -13.72 6.51 14.57
N ASP A 22 -14.75 5.69 14.76
CA ASP A 22 -16.01 6.07 15.38
C ASP A 22 -16.00 5.83 16.89
N GLY A 23 -16.30 6.85 17.69
CA GLY A 23 -16.27 6.81 19.15
C GLY A 23 -17.09 5.65 19.74
N PRO A 24 -18.41 5.58 19.46
CA PRO A 24 -19.25 4.48 19.93
C PRO A 24 -18.81 3.08 19.46
N THR A 25 -18.11 2.97 18.33
CA THR A 25 -17.53 1.70 17.88
C THR A 25 -16.34 1.31 18.74
N PHE A 26 -15.50 2.25 19.14
CA PHE A 26 -14.36 1.99 20.01
C PHE A 26 -14.78 1.40 21.37
N GLU A 27 -15.86 1.96 21.97
CA GLU A 27 -16.37 1.49 23.28
C GLU A 27 -16.80 0.03 23.27
N ARG A 28 -17.20 -0.50 22.12
CA ARG A 28 -17.61 -1.90 21.94
C ARG A 28 -16.47 -2.88 21.68
N ARG A 29 -15.21 -2.43 21.70
CA ARG A 29 -14.04 -3.21 21.34
C ARG A 29 -13.08 -3.34 22.52
N ALA A 30 -12.73 -4.57 22.87
CA ALA A 30 -12.00 -4.87 24.09
C ALA A 30 -10.64 -4.18 24.21
N THR A 31 -9.92 -4.07 23.10
CA THR A 31 -8.60 -3.41 23.04
C THR A 31 -8.76 -1.91 22.85
N LEU A 32 -9.58 -1.48 21.86
CA LEU A 32 -9.69 -0.08 21.48
C LEU A 32 -10.27 0.80 22.60
N ARG A 33 -11.24 0.32 23.37
CA ARG A 33 -11.83 1.08 24.50
C ARG A 33 -10.83 1.45 25.59
N ARG A 34 -9.71 0.72 25.67
CA ARG A 34 -8.65 0.96 26.67
C ARG A 34 -7.64 2.01 26.25
N LEU A 35 -7.65 2.42 24.98
CA LEU A 35 -6.75 3.45 24.49
C LEU A 35 -7.22 4.83 24.96
N PRO A 36 -6.32 5.73 25.39
CA PRO A 36 -6.65 7.12 25.70
C PRO A 36 -7.38 7.80 24.55
N VAL A 37 -8.38 8.61 24.85
CA VAL A 37 -9.14 9.38 23.88
C VAL A 37 -8.45 10.71 23.60
N VAL A 38 -8.31 11.02 22.32
CA VAL A 38 -7.82 12.33 21.85
C VAL A 38 -8.93 12.96 20.97
N ALA A 39 -9.19 14.22 21.17
CA ALA A 39 -10.18 14.95 20.38
C ALA A 39 -9.70 15.12 18.93
N PRO A 40 -10.57 15.04 17.92
CA PRO A 40 -10.22 15.33 16.53
C PRO A 40 -9.60 16.73 16.39
N GLY A 41 -8.55 16.84 15.59
CA GLY A 41 -7.86 18.11 15.32
C GLY A 41 -6.91 18.60 16.42
N THR A 42 -6.83 17.93 17.58
CA THR A 42 -5.80 18.21 18.59
C THR A 42 -4.52 17.45 18.27
N ALA A 43 -3.39 18.00 18.73
CA ALA A 43 -2.10 17.32 18.60
C ALA A 43 -2.14 15.95 19.29
N LEU A 44 -1.56 14.95 18.64
CA LEU A 44 -1.42 13.63 19.24
C LEU A 44 -0.39 13.65 20.38
N PRO A 45 -0.55 12.78 21.38
CA PRO A 45 0.46 12.67 22.44
C PRO A 45 1.80 12.26 21.79
N PRO A 46 2.91 12.87 22.22
CA PRO A 46 4.24 12.57 21.65
C PRO A 46 4.66 11.13 21.91
N GLU A 47 4.13 10.52 22.94
CA GLU A 47 4.36 9.13 23.33
C GLU A 47 3.05 8.50 23.82
N GLY A 48 2.94 7.16 23.62
CA GLY A 48 1.79 6.40 24.08
C GLY A 48 0.70 6.20 23.03
N PRO A 49 -0.11 5.14 23.19
CA PRO A 49 -1.18 4.82 22.28
C PRO A 49 -2.35 5.78 22.45
N ALA A 50 -3.11 6.00 21.35
CA ALA A 50 -4.30 6.86 21.38
C ALA A 50 -5.41 6.34 20.45
N ARG A 51 -6.64 6.80 20.71
CA ARG A 51 -7.77 6.71 19.77
C ARG A 51 -8.35 8.09 19.51
N VAL A 52 -8.62 8.39 18.26
CA VAL A 52 -9.22 9.64 17.82
C VAL A 52 -10.65 9.33 17.36
N ALA A 53 -11.63 9.81 18.10
CA ALA A 53 -13.04 9.67 17.78
C ALA A 53 -13.44 10.71 16.73
N VAL A 54 -13.23 10.37 15.45
CA VAL A 54 -13.49 11.28 14.32
C VAL A 54 -14.98 11.47 14.08
N THR A 55 -15.79 10.46 14.40
CA THR A 55 -17.26 10.51 14.26
C THR A 55 -17.95 9.86 15.44
N GLU A 56 -19.27 10.19 15.56
CA GLU A 56 -20.21 9.53 16.45
C GLU A 56 -21.44 9.06 15.65
N LEU A 57 -21.27 7.97 14.91
CA LEU A 57 -22.32 7.43 14.06
C LEU A 57 -23.51 6.95 14.90
N PRO A 58 -24.76 7.17 14.46
CA PRO A 58 -25.93 6.58 15.08
C PRO A 58 -25.92 5.04 14.95
N ALA A 59 -26.64 4.36 15.83
CA ALA A 59 -26.63 2.89 15.90
C ALA A 59 -26.99 2.21 14.57
N ARG A 60 -27.91 2.79 13.80
CA ARG A 60 -28.34 2.28 12.49
C ARG A 60 -27.19 2.24 11.46
N ASP A 61 -26.24 3.20 11.52
CA ASP A 61 -25.11 3.31 10.59
C ASP A 61 -23.90 2.47 11.05
N ARG A 62 -23.97 1.90 12.25
CA ARG A 62 -22.95 1.00 12.83
C ARG A 62 -23.35 -0.48 12.79
N ALA A 63 -24.49 -0.81 12.19
CA ALA A 63 -24.98 -2.19 12.12
C ALA A 63 -24.03 -3.04 11.29
N PRO A 64 -23.45 -4.14 11.85
CA PRO A 64 -22.49 -4.99 11.15
C PRO A 64 -23.08 -5.58 9.87
N GLY A 65 -22.33 -5.52 8.77
CA GLY A 65 -22.73 -6.09 7.49
C GLY A 65 -23.79 -5.27 6.72
N LYS A 66 -24.21 -4.14 7.25
CA LYS A 66 -25.20 -3.24 6.62
C LYS A 66 -24.51 -1.91 6.25
N PRO A 67 -23.93 -1.81 5.03
CA PRO A 67 -23.27 -0.58 4.61
C PRO A 67 -24.27 0.55 4.43
N THR A 68 -23.88 1.76 4.84
CA THR A 68 -24.66 2.99 4.67
C THR A 68 -23.82 4.10 4.08
N THR A 69 -24.47 5.08 3.44
CA THR A 69 -23.79 6.26 2.90
C THR A 69 -23.09 7.07 4.00
N ASN A 70 -23.71 7.20 5.20
CA ASN A 70 -23.06 7.84 6.35
C ASN A 70 -21.83 7.07 6.81
N GLY A 71 -21.89 5.73 6.81
CA GLY A 71 -20.72 4.87 7.03
C GLY A 71 -19.61 5.09 5.99
N GLY A 72 -19.96 5.34 4.73
CA GLY A 72 -19.02 5.72 3.68
C GLY A 72 -18.33 7.05 3.95
N LYS A 73 -19.10 8.10 4.30
CA LYS A 73 -18.55 9.42 4.69
C LYS A 73 -17.59 9.29 5.88
N ALA A 74 -17.98 8.51 6.89
CA ALA A 74 -17.17 8.28 8.07
C ALA A 74 -15.85 7.57 7.74
N GLN A 75 -15.87 6.53 6.89
CA GLN A 75 -14.66 5.84 6.46
C GLN A 75 -13.67 6.79 5.77
N LEU A 76 -14.16 7.67 4.90
CA LEU A 76 -13.32 8.69 4.27
C LEU A 76 -12.74 9.66 5.31
N ALA A 77 -13.56 10.12 6.24
CA ALA A 77 -13.12 11.04 7.31
C ALA A 77 -12.00 10.43 8.17
N TYR A 78 -12.06 9.11 8.48
CA TYR A 78 -10.99 8.44 9.23
C TYR A 78 -9.67 8.43 8.46
N VAL A 79 -9.74 8.12 7.16
CA VAL A 79 -8.54 8.12 6.31
C VAL A 79 -7.96 9.53 6.21
N THR A 80 -8.80 10.54 5.97
CA THR A 80 -8.37 11.95 5.89
C THR A 80 -7.71 12.41 7.19
N ALA A 81 -8.34 12.15 8.35
CA ALA A 81 -7.76 12.52 9.65
C ALA A 81 -6.40 11.86 9.91
N ALA A 82 -6.23 10.59 9.51
CA ALA A 82 -4.95 9.90 9.62
C ALA A 82 -3.89 10.48 8.68
N VAL A 83 -4.29 10.86 7.46
CA VAL A 83 -3.41 11.53 6.47
C VAL A 83 -2.97 12.89 6.98
N ASP A 84 -3.88 13.68 7.53
CA ASP A 84 -3.59 15.00 8.11
C ASP A 84 -2.56 14.89 9.26
N SER A 85 -2.69 13.88 10.13
CA SER A 85 -1.71 13.62 11.17
C SER A 85 -0.34 13.23 10.61
N ALA A 86 -0.30 12.49 9.51
CA ALA A 86 0.95 12.16 8.83
C ALA A 86 1.59 13.38 8.16
N LEU A 87 0.78 14.27 7.58
CA LEU A 87 1.26 15.54 7.00
C LEU A 87 1.85 16.48 8.07
N ARG A 88 1.28 16.47 9.29
CA ARG A 88 1.84 17.20 10.43
C ARG A 88 3.06 16.54 11.09
N GLY A 89 3.42 15.32 10.63
CA GLY A 89 4.56 14.58 11.18
C GLY A 89 4.29 13.94 12.57
N GLU A 90 3.02 13.81 12.95
CA GLU A 90 2.60 13.24 14.23
C GLU A 90 2.66 11.70 14.25
N VAL A 91 2.69 11.07 13.07
CA VAL A 91 2.77 9.61 12.93
C VAL A 91 3.89 9.22 11.96
N ASP A 92 4.52 8.09 12.21
CA ASP A 92 5.66 7.59 11.44
C ASP A 92 5.26 6.71 10.26
N ALA A 93 4.05 6.18 10.27
CA ALA A 93 3.49 5.32 9.22
C ALA A 93 1.97 5.34 9.25
N LEU A 94 1.36 4.97 8.14
CA LEU A 94 -0.07 4.75 8.00
C LEU A 94 -0.36 3.27 7.77
N CYS A 95 -1.34 2.71 8.49
CA CYS A 95 -1.89 1.39 8.19
C CYS A 95 -3.40 1.51 8.04
N THR A 96 -3.91 1.35 6.82
CA THR A 96 -5.33 1.56 6.54
C THR A 96 -6.10 0.25 6.51
N ALA A 97 -7.25 0.22 7.19
CA ALA A 97 -8.23 -0.84 7.02
C ALA A 97 -8.97 -0.69 5.69
N PRO A 98 -9.58 -1.76 5.15
CA PRO A 98 -10.41 -1.67 3.95
C PRO A 98 -11.57 -0.70 4.11
N VAL A 99 -11.85 0.07 3.04
CA VAL A 99 -13.01 0.98 2.94
C VAL A 99 -13.91 0.60 1.77
N SER A 100 -15.17 0.99 1.85
CA SER A 100 -16.13 0.78 0.77
C SER A 100 -16.09 1.93 -0.23
N LYS A 101 -15.44 1.71 -1.37
CA LYS A 101 -15.45 2.68 -2.49
C LYS A 101 -16.88 3.03 -2.90
N GLU A 102 -17.76 2.03 -2.99
CA GLU A 102 -19.16 2.20 -3.34
C GLU A 102 -19.89 3.18 -2.41
N GLN A 103 -19.76 3.00 -1.08
CA GLN A 103 -20.47 3.85 -0.12
C GLN A 103 -19.88 5.26 -0.06
N ILE A 104 -18.57 5.40 -0.25
CA ILE A 104 -17.93 6.72 -0.37
C ILE A 104 -18.41 7.45 -1.63
N THR A 105 -18.50 6.75 -2.77
CA THR A 105 -18.99 7.33 -4.02
C THR A 105 -20.48 7.70 -3.92
N ARG A 106 -21.31 6.85 -3.30
CA ARG A 106 -22.72 7.16 -3.01
C ARG A 106 -22.88 8.36 -2.08
N ALA A 107 -21.87 8.68 -1.28
CA ALA A 107 -21.83 9.88 -0.46
C ALA A 107 -21.48 11.18 -1.23
N GLY A 108 -21.32 11.08 -2.56
CA GLY A 108 -21.05 12.22 -3.44
C GLY A 108 -19.56 12.52 -3.62
N VAL A 109 -18.67 11.67 -3.14
CA VAL A 109 -17.21 11.86 -3.28
C VAL A 109 -16.64 10.90 -4.31
N ARG A 110 -15.96 11.43 -5.32
CA ARG A 110 -15.20 10.59 -6.27
C ARG A 110 -13.98 9.99 -5.55
N PHE A 111 -14.06 8.71 -5.23
CA PHE A 111 -13.00 7.99 -4.52
C PHE A 111 -12.51 6.81 -5.34
N MET A 112 -11.33 6.95 -5.91
CA MET A 112 -10.70 5.89 -6.72
C MET A 112 -10.06 4.82 -5.82
N GLY A 113 -9.49 5.22 -4.69
CA GLY A 113 -8.85 4.36 -3.71
C GLY A 113 -7.91 5.11 -2.78
N HIS A 114 -7.32 4.40 -1.83
CA HIS A 114 -6.35 4.97 -0.91
C HIS A 114 -5.09 5.47 -1.63
N THR A 115 -4.63 4.74 -2.64
CA THR A 115 -3.39 5.06 -3.36
C THR A 115 -3.47 6.41 -4.05
N GLU A 116 -4.58 6.67 -4.74
CA GLU A 116 -4.83 7.93 -5.44
C GLU A 116 -5.03 9.08 -4.47
N LEU A 117 -5.82 8.87 -3.40
CA LEU A 117 -6.03 9.87 -2.34
C LEU A 117 -4.71 10.27 -1.68
N LEU A 118 -3.85 9.30 -1.37
CA LEU A 118 -2.56 9.56 -0.75
C LEU A 118 -1.58 10.26 -1.71
N ALA A 119 -1.56 9.84 -2.98
CA ALA A 119 -0.74 10.49 -4.00
C ALA A 119 -1.09 11.99 -4.13
N GLU A 120 -2.39 12.29 -4.17
CA GLU A 120 -2.92 13.66 -4.22
C GLU A 120 -2.58 14.44 -2.95
N ALA A 121 -2.89 13.90 -1.77
CA ALA A 121 -2.68 14.57 -0.48
C ALA A 121 -1.20 14.91 -0.21
N PHE A 122 -0.28 14.04 -0.60
CA PHE A 122 1.16 14.26 -0.43
C PHE A 122 1.84 14.93 -1.64
N GLY A 123 1.14 15.12 -2.77
CA GLY A 123 1.72 15.67 -3.99
C GLY A 123 2.87 14.81 -4.53
N ARG A 124 2.77 13.47 -4.47
CA ARG A 124 3.84 12.54 -4.81
C ARG A 124 3.38 11.47 -5.80
N GLU A 125 4.29 11.07 -6.68
CA GLU A 125 4.12 9.83 -7.41
C GLU A 125 4.32 8.63 -6.49
N VAL A 126 3.47 7.65 -6.64
CA VAL A 126 3.45 6.46 -5.80
C VAL A 126 3.49 5.18 -6.64
N LEU A 127 3.99 4.11 -6.04
CA LEU A 127 4.05 2.80 -6.65
C LEU A 127 3.46 1.76 -5.68
N MET A 128 2.55 0.94 -6.18
CA MET A 128 1.99 -0.16 -5.42
C MET A 128 2.98 -1.33 -5.40
N LEU A 129 3.24 -1.87 -4.23
CA LEU A 129 4.04 -3.07 -4.01
C LEU A 129 3.22 -4.09 -3.21
N MET A 130 3.09 -5.29 -3.73
CA MET A 130 2.63 -6.46 -3.01
C MET A 130 3.84 -7.10 -2.33
N ASP A 131 3.99 -6.89 -1.02
CA ASP A 131 5.14 -7.37 -0.24
C ASP A 131 4.74 -8.65 0.52
N GLY A 132 5.01 -9.79 -0.09
CA GLY A 132 4.82 -11.11 0.49
C GLY A 132 6.13 -11.73 0.98
N PRO A 133 6.04 -12.78 1.82
CA PRO A 133 7.22 -13.50 2.33
C PRO A 133 8.02 -14.19 1.22
N ARG A 134 7.35 -14.72 0.20
CA ARG A 134 7.97 -15.49 -0.89
C ARG A 134 8.22 -14.66 -2.15
N VAL A 135 7.41 -13.62 -2.38
CA VAL A 135 7.53 -12.76 -3.57
C VAL A 135 7.19 -11.31 -3.21
N LYS A 136 7.94 -10.39 -3.80
CA LYS A 136 7.62 -8.95 -3.81
C LYS A 136 7.39 -8.54 -5.24
N VAL A 137 6.20 -7.99 -5.52
CA VAL A 137 5.83 -7.56 -6.88
C VAL A 137 5.28 -6.15 -6.85
N ALA A 138 5.96 -5.24 -7.53
CA ALA A 138 5.47 -3.88 -7.78
C ALA A 138 4.70 -3.84 -9.12
N LEU A 139 3.78 -2.89 -9.24
CA LEU A 139 2.89 -2.75 -10.39
C LEU A 139 3.21 -1.48 -11.18
N ALA A 140 3.57 -1.63 -12.44
CA ALA A 140 3.76 -0.49 -13.35
C ALA A 140 2.44 0.23 -13.66
N THR A 141 1.36 -0.55 -13.79
CA THR A 141 -0.02 -0.04 -13.91
C THR A 141 -0.95 -0.74 -12.92
N ASN A 142 -1.91 -0.02 -12.34
CA ASN A 142 -2.84 -0.57 -11.36
C ASN A 142 -4.17 -1.01 -12.02
N HIS A 143 -5.15 -0.12 -12.09
CA HIS A 143 -6.51 -0.41 -12.53
C HIS A 143 -6.74 0.08 -13.97
N VAL A 144 -5.97 -0.44 -14.91
CA VAL A 144 -6.06 -0.14 -16.35
C VAL A 144 -6.72 -1.31 -17.06
N ALA A 145 -7.65 -1.03 -17.97
CA ALA A 145 -8.24 -2.08 -18.81
C ALA A 145 -7.18 -2.71 -19.72
N ILE A 146 -7.24 -4.03 -19.93
CA ILE A 146 -6.23 -4.77 -20.72
C ILE A 146 -5.98 -4.13 -22.09
N ARG A 147 -7.05 -3.71 -22.79
CA ARG A 147 -6.94 -3.05 -24.10
C ARG A 147 -6.15 -1.74 -24.10
N ASP A 148 -6.05 -1.09 -22.93
CA ASP A 148 -5.39 0.21 -22.80
C ASP A 148 -3.96 0.09 -22.21
N LEU A 149 -3.54 -1.13 -21.84
CA LEU A 149 -2.23 -1.39 -21.24
C LEU A 149 -1.06 -0.93 -22.13
N PRO A 150 -1.00 -1.26 -23.43
CA PRO A 150 0.11 -0.85 -24.28
C PRO A 150 0.30 0.67 -24.29
N ARG A 151 -0.80 1.43 -24.33
CA ARG A 151 -0.79 2.90 -24.36
C ARG A 151 -0.48 3.52 -22.99
N SER A 152 -0.68 2.75 -21.90
CA SER A 152 -0.42 3.21 -20.52
C SER A 152 1.04 3.03 -20.09
N LEU A 153 1.83 2.31 -20.88
CA LEU A 153 3.24 2.09 -20.62
C LEU A 153 4.09 3.13 -21.35
N GLU A 154 4.81 3.92 -20.58
CA GLU A 154 5.72 4.95 -21.11
C GLU A 154 7.14 4.69 -20.58
N LYS A 155 8.13 4.80 -21.46
CA LYS A 155 9.57 4.60 -21.16
C LYS A 155 10.03 5.43 -19.96
N SER A 156 9.72 6.72 -19.96
CA SER A 156 10.13 7.66 -18.90
C SER A 156 9.52 7.30 -17.56
N ARG A 157 8.23 6.97 -17.55
CA ARG A 157 7.48 6.57 -16.36
C ARG A 157 7.97 5.25 -15.80
N LEU A 158 8.15 4.23 -16.63
CA LEU A 158 8.72 2.95 -16.19
C LEU A 158 10.11 3.11 -15.59
N ALA A 159 10.98 3.92 -16.19
CA ALA A 159 12.30 4.20 -15.64
C ALA A 159 12.22 4.94 -14.30
N ALA A 160 11.29 5.89 -14.13
CA ALA A 160 11.05 6.58 -12.86
C ALA A 160 10.51 5.61 -11.79
N GLN A 161 9.60 4.71 -12.14
CA GLN A 161 9.08 3.68 -11.25
C GLN A 161 10.17 2.71 -10.79
N LEU A 162 11.08 2.31 -11.66
CA LEU A 162 12.25 1.48 -11.31
C LEU A 162 13.18 2.21 -10.34
N GLN A 163 13.42 3.52 -10.53
CA GLN A 163 14.18 4.34 -9.60
C GLN A 163 13.49 4.45 -8.25
N LEU A 164 12.18 4.72 -8.23
CA LEU A 164 11.37 4.79 -7.01
C LEU A 164 11.41 3.48 -6.25
N LEU A 165 11.24 2.35 -6.94
CA LEU A 165 11.30 1.01 -6.36
C LEU A 165 12.66 0.74 -5.72
N SER A 166 13.74 1.04 -6.45
CA SER A 166 15.10 0.89 -5.95
C SER A 166 15.36 1.75 -4.70
N ALA A 167 15.04 3.04 -4.76
CA ALA A 167 15.24 3.97 -3.65
C ALA A 167 14.41 3.60 -2.41
N SER A 168 13.19 3.10 -2.60
CA SER A 168 12.30 2.73 -1.49
C SER A 168 12.75 1.45 -0.78
N LEU A 169 13.29 0.47 -1.50
CA LEU A 169 13.70 -0.81 -0.92
C LEU A 169 15.15 -0.84 -0.43
N GLN A 170 16.02 0.01 -0.95
CA GLN A 170 17.43 0.05 -0.56
C GLN A 170 17.64 0.21 0.96
N PRO A 171 16.94 1.09 1.68
CA PRO A 171 17.09 1.22 3.13
C PRO A 171 16.64 -0.02 3.91
N VAL A 172 15.62 -0.70 3.40
CA VAL A 172 15.07 -1.92 4.02
C VAL A 172 16.02 -3.09 3.87
N LEU A 173 16.64 -3.21 2.69
CA LEU A 173 17.56 -4.30 2.36
C LEU A 173 18.99 -4.03 2.83
N GLY A 174 19.35 -2.78 3.12
CA GLY A 174 20.73 -2.36 3.43
C GLY A 174 21.67 -2.38 2.21
N ARG A 175 21.14 -2.65 1.01
CA ARG A 175 21.85 -2.67 -0.28
C ARG A 175 20.90 -2.33 -1.43
N ARG A 176 21.44 -2.09 -2.61
CA ARG A 176 20.62 -1.92 -3.82
C ARG A 176 19.79 -3.19 -4.08
N PRO A 177 18.47 -3.08 -4.31
CA PRO A 177 17.65 -4.22 -4.68
C PRO A 177 17.96 -4.64 -6.13
N ARG A 178 17.98 -5.94 -6.37
CA ARG A 178 17.96 -6.52 -7.71
C ARG A 178 16.51 -6.58 -8.18
N ILE A 179 16.21 -5.92 -9.29
CA ILE A 179 14.85 -5.79 -9.82
C ILE A 179 14.73 -6.61 -11.10
N ALA A 180 13.81 -7.57 -11.14
CA ALA A 180 13.41 -8.21 -12.39
C ALA A 180 12.20 -7.47 -12.98
N VAL A 181 12.21 -7.21 -14.28
CA VAL A 181 11.11 -6.52 -14.98
C VAL A 181 10.42 -7.53 -15.89
N CYS A 182 9.11 -7.71 -15.73
CA CYS A 182 8.31 -8.54 -16.63
C CYS A 182 8.16 -7.89 -18.01
N GLY A 183 8.00 -8.73 -19.05
CA GLY A 183 7.38 -8.31 -20.29
C GLY A 183 5.89 -8.07 -20.12
N LEU A 184 5.29 -7.40 -21.08
CA LEU A 184 3.83 -7.24 -21.19
C LEU A 184 3.21 -8.44 -21.89
N ASN A 185 3.83 -8.85 -23.00
CA ASN A 185 3.34 -9.88 -23.91
C ASN A 185 3.79 -11.29 -23.52
N PRO A 186 3.10 -12.35 -23.97
CA PRO A 186 3.58 -13.72 -23.82
C PRO A 186 5.03 -13.86 -24.32
N HIS A 187 5.84 -14.67 -23.63
CA HIS A 187 7.27 -14.89 -23.94
C HIS A 187 8.07 -13.59 -24.07
N ALA A 188 7.66 -12.52 -23.35
CA ALA A 188 8.25 -11.17 -23.46
C ALA A 188 8.35 -10.68 -24.92
N GLY A 189 7.25 -10.92 -25.70
CA GLY A 189 7.10 -10.45 -27.08
C GLY A 189 7.77 -11.31 -28.14
N GLU A 190 8.52 -12.38 -27.76
CA GLU A 190 9.19 -13.30 -28.72
C GLU A 190 9.95 -12.54 -29.82
N GLY A 191 10.76 -11.55 -29.45
CA GLY A 191 11.52 -10.75 -30.44
C GLY A 191 10.64 -9.85 -31.34
N GLY A 192 9.39 -9.57 -30.95
CA GLY A 192 8.45 -8.73 -31.69
C GLY A 192 7.36 -9.52 -32.43
N LEU A 193 7.38 -10.86 -32.36
CA LEU A 193 6.36 -11.70 -33.01
C LEU A 193 5.00 -11.63 -32.30
N LEU A 194 5.01 -11.45 -30.96
CA LEU A 194 3.81 -11.43 -30.12
C LEU A 194 3.48 -10.03 -29.56
N GLY A 195 4.09 -9.01 -30.12
CA GLY A 195 3.98 -7.64 -29.68
C GLY A 195 5.36 -6.98 -29.57
N ASP A 196 5.42 -5.68 -29.65
CA ASP A 196 6.71 -4.93 -29.72
C ASP A 196 6.91 -3.94 -28.55
N GLU A 197 6.04 -3.96 -27.55
CA GLU A 197 6.11 -3.09 -26.37
C GLU A 197 7.40 -3.33 -25.56
N GLU A 198 7.91 -4.55 -25.56
CA GLU A 198 9.20 -4.88 -24.97
C GLU A 198 10.32 -4.14 -25.67
N ILE A 199 10.32 -4.12 -27.01
CA ILE A 199 11.36 -3.49 -27.83
C ILE A 199 11.25 -1.96 -27.79
N ARG A 200 10.03 -1.42 -27.93
CA ARG A 200 9.81 0.02 -28.03
C ARG A 200 9.81 0.74 -26.69
N THR A 201 9.38 0.06 -25.61
CA THR A 201 9.10 0.73 -24.34
C THR A 201 9.85 0.11 -23.17
N ILE A 202 9.72 -1.20 -22.92
CA ILE A 202 10.17 -1.82 -21.67
C ILE A 202 11.71 -1.93 -21.65
N ALA A 203 12.33 -2.51 -22.67
CA ALA A 203 13.78 -2.62 -22.74
C ALA A 203 14.48 -1.25 -22.75
N PRO A 204 14.01 -0.23 -23.50
CA PRO A 204 14.53 1.12 -23.40
C PRO A 204 14.35 1.77 -22.02
N ALA A 205 13.28 1.46 -21.27
CA ALA A 205 13.09 1.93 -19.90
C ALA A 205 14.09 1.29 -18.93
N ILE A 206 14.29 -0.02 -19.04
CA ILE A 206 15.33 -0.75 -18.28
C ILE A 206 16.72 -0.16 -18.54
N ALA A 207 17.07 0.06 -19.81
CA ALA A 207 18.34 0.67 -20.18
C ALA A 207 18.49 2.08 -19.59
N LEU A 208 17.44 2.89 -19.58
CA LEU A 208 17.44 4.20 -18.97
C LEU A 208 17.62 4.13 -17.45
N ALA A 209 16.91 3.23 -16.77
CA ALA A 209 17.02 3.02 -15.32
C ALA A 209 18.44 2.55 -14.92
N ARG A 210 19.02 1.63 -15.69
CA ARG A 210 20.41 1.16 -15.48
C ARG A 210 21.43 2.29 -15.58
N ARG A 211 21.31 3.17 -16.57
CA ARG A 211 22.18 4.37 -16.68
C ARG A 211 22.06 5.29 -15.47
N ARG A 212 20.94 5.24 -14.76
CA ARG A 212 20.69 6.00 -13.52
C ARG A 212 21.05 5.20 -12.25
N GLY A 213 21.78 4.08 -12.41
CA GLY A 213 22.30 3.31 -11.30
C GLY A 213 21.34 2.30 -10.67
N VAL A 214 20.22 1.99 -11.32
CA VAL A 214 19.29 0.94 -10.86
C VAL A 214 19.80 -0.43 -11.31
N ASP A 215 19.86 -1.38 -10.38
CA ASP A 215 20.14 -2.78 -10.68
C ASP A 215 18.86 -3.49 -11.13
N CYS A 216 18.63 -3.55 -12.44
CA CYS A 216 17.44 -4.15 -13.02
C CYS A 216 17.75 -4.99 -14.26
N THR A 217 16.99 -6.06 -14.46
CA THR A 217 17.11 -6.99 -15.58
C THR A 217 15.76 -7.28 -16.22
N GLY A 218 15.77 -7.74 -17.46
CA GLY A 218 14.57 -8.05 -18.25
C GLY A 218 14.59 -7.38 -19.63
N PRO A 219 13.46 -7.36 -20.35
CA PRO A 219 12.16 -7.93 -19.94
C PRO A 219 12.17 -9.47 -19.88
N TRP A 220 11.56 -10.02 -18.84
CA TRP A 220 11.45 -11.46 -18.61
C TRP A 220 10.04 -11.97 -18.93
N PRO A 221 9.88 -13.16 -19.53
CA PRO A 221 8.61 -13.86 -19.55
C PRO A 221 8.08 -14.06 -18.13
N ALA A 222 6.87 -13.58 -17.83
CA ALA A 222 6.35 -13.58 -16.48
C ALA A 222 6.12 -14.99 -15.93
N ASP A 223 5.64 -15.91 -16.76
CA ASP A 223 5.42 -17.32 -16.43
C ASP A 223 6.74 -18.00 -15.98
N GLY A 224 7.81 -17.83 -16.76
CA GLY A 224 9.13 -18.36 -16.42
C GLY A 224 9.74 -17.72 -15.17
N LEU A 225 9.58 -16.40 -15.02
CA LEU A 225 10.10 -15.66 -13.86
C LEU A 225 9.44 -16.12 -12.54
N PHE A 226 8.15 -16.35 -12.54
CA PHE A 226 7.39 -16.77 -11.36
C PHE A 226 7.30 -18.30 -11.16
N ALA A 227 7.81 -19.10 -12.09
CA ALA A 227 7.74 -20.56 -12.01
C ALA A 227 8.44 -21.12 -10.76
N ARG A 228 9.49 -20.45 -10.27
CA ARG A 228 10.25 -20.85 -9.07
C ARG A 228 10.46 -19.64 -8.15
N PRO A 229 9.43 -19.22 -7.39
CA PRO A 229 9.51 -18.01 -6.60
C PRO A 229 10.60 -18.02 -5.52
N ASP A 230 10.93 -19.20 -4.97
CA ASP A 230 11.97 -19.37 -3.96
C ASP A 230 13.41 -19.32 -4.54
N HIS A 231 13.55 -19.40 -5.86
CA HIS A 231 14.82 -19.33 -6.60
C HIS A 231 14.88 -18.13 -7.55
N MET A 232 14.08 -17.12 -7.30
CA MET A 232 14.02 -15.94 -8.15
C MET A 232 15.36 -15.17 -8.10
N PRO A 233 15.93 -14.77 -9.22
CA PRO A 233 17.23 -14.08 -9.26
C PRO A 233 17.12 -12.60 -8.88
N ALA A 234 16.01 -12.17 -8.27
CA ALA A 234 15.70 -10.80 -7.94
C ALA A 234 15.10 -10.68 -6.53
N ASP A 235 15.25 -9.51 -5.92
CA ASP A 235 14.66 -9.18 -4.61
C ASP A 235 13.21 -8.70 -4.76
N VAL A 236 12.86 -8.18 -5.93
CA VAL A 236 11.54 -7.66 -6.28
C VAL A 236 11.32 -7.71 -7.80
N VAL A 237 10.08 -7.90 -8.19
CA VAL A 237 9.64 -7.87 -9.59
C VAL A 237 8.87 -6.59 -9.86
N LEU A 238 9.07 -5.97 -11.04
CA LEU A 238 8.14 -4.98 -11.59
C LEU A 238 7.27 -5.67 -12.65
N ALA A 239 6.00 -5.87 -12.33
CA ALA A 239 4.99 -6.38 -13.25
C ALA A 239 4.33 -5.25 -14.03
N MET A 240 3.90 -5.52 -15.26
CA MET A 240 3.32 -4.50 -16.14
C MET A 240 1.88 -4.16 -15.78
N PHE A 241 1.11 -5.11 -15.25
CA PHE A 241 -0.31 -4.91 -14.95
C PHE A 241 -0.77 -5.70 -13.72
N HIS A 242 -1.95 -5.34 -13.25
CA HIS A 242 -2.56 -5.80 -12.00
C HIS A 242 -2.56 -7.33 -11.86
N ASP A 243 -3.16 -8.07 -12.78
CA ASP A 243 -3.32 -9.53 -12.60
C ASP A 243 -2.01 -10.30 -12.77
N GLN A 244 -1.05 -9.76 -13.53
CA GLN A 244 0.30 -10.33 -13.62
C GLN A 244 1.00 -10.34 -12.24
N ALA A 245 0.71 -9.35 -11.39
CA ALA A 245 1.27 -9.24 -10.06
C ALA A 245 0.42 -9.95 -9.00
N LEU A 246 -0.89 -9.65 -8.95
CA LEU A 246 -1.74 -10.02 -7.81
C LEU A 246 -2.13 -11.49 -7.81
N VAL A 247 -2.29 -12.11 -8.98
CA VAL A 247 -2.55 -13.56 -9.06
C VAL A 247 -1.42 -14.34 -8.39
N VAL A 248 -0.18 -14.01 -8.72
CA VAL A 248 0.99 -14.67 -8.14
C VAL A 248 1.13 -14.37 -6.65
N ALA A 249 1.05 -13.10 -6.26
CA ALA A 249 1.20 -12.71 -4.86
C ALA A 249 0.15 -13.38 -3.95
N LYS A 250 -1.10 -13.43 -4.40
CA LYS A 250 -2.20 -14.06 -3.65
C LYS A 250 -2.17 -15.57 -3.66
N ALA A 251 -1.76 -16.20 -4.76
CA ALA A 251 -1.64 -17.64 -4.84
C ALA A 251 -0.53 -18.19 -3.91
N LEU A 252 0.54 -17.42 -3.73
CA LEU A 252 1.68 -17.84 -2.90
C LEU A 252 1.47 -17.59 -1.41
N ASP A 253 0.89 -16.47 -1.01
CA ASP A 253 0.61 -16.16 0.41
C ASP A 253 -0.43 -15.05 0.57
N PHE A 254 -1.71 -15.42 0.52
CA PHE A 254 -2.83 -14.46 0.62
C PHE A 254 -2.88 -13.72 1.97
N GLU A 255 -2.62 -14.41 3.08
CA GLU A 255 -2.82 -13.84 4.41
C GLU A 255 -1.69 -12.92 4.87
N ARG A 256 -0.47 -13.13 4.36
CA ARG A 256 0.72 -12.38 4.80
C ARG A 256 1.25 -11.41 3.76
N THR A 257 0.71 -11.43 2.55
CA THR A 257 1.02 -10.42 1.54
C THR A 257 0.40 -9.08 1.93
N VAL A 258 1.23 -8.06 2.00
CA VAL A 258 0.86 -6.70 2.40
C VAL A 258 0.89 -5.78 1.20
N ASN A 259 -0.17 -5.01 1.02
CA ASN A 259 -0.18 -3.92 0.04
C ASN A 259 0.55 -2.72 0.64
N VAL A 260 1.67 -2.34 0.01
CA VAL A 260 2.51 -1.21 0.40
C VAL A 260 2.44 -0.11 -0.66
N THR A 261 2.23 1.12 -0.25
CA THR A 261 2.34 2.29 -1.13
C THR A 261 3.71 2.92 -0.93
N LEU A 262 4.58 2.77 -1.94
CA LEU A 262 5.92 3.37 -1.99
C LEU A 262 5.86 4.81 -2.53
N GLY A 263 6.86 5.63 -2.20
CA GLY A 263 6.99 7.01 -2.68
C GLY A 263 6.44 8.08 -1.74
N LEU A 264 5.69 7.70 -0.73
CA LEU A 264 5.18 8.62 0.28
C LEU A 264 6.27 9.02 1.29
N PRO A 265 6.19 10.21 1.91
CA PRO A 265 7.09 10.63 2.99
C PRO A 265 7.04 9.70 4.20
N VAL A 266 5.87 9.13 4.47
CA VAL A 266 5.65 8.09 5.49
C VAL A 266 5.19 6.80 4.80
N PRO A 267 5.64 5.61 5.21
CA PRO A 267 5.17 4.37 4.60
C PRO A 267 3.68 4.18 4.84
N ARG A 268 2.99 3.70 3.82
CA ARG A 268 1.61 3.27 3.98
C ARG A 268 1.48 1.79 3.65
N THR A 269 0.81 1.07 4.55
CA THR A 269 0.50 -0.35 4.39
C THR A 269 -0.99 -0.62 4.52
N SER A 270 -1.45 -1.73 3.98
CA SER A 270 -2.80 -2.26 4.21
C SER A 270 -2.86 -3.75 3.97
N PRO A 271 -3.81 -4.47 4.60
CA PRO A 271 -4.20 -5.80 4.14
C PRO A 271 -4.76 -5.72 2.72
N ASP A 272 -4.52 -6.76 1.92
CA ASP A 272 -4.96 -6.82 0.52
C ASP A 272 -6.26 -7.61 0.36
N HIS A 273 -7.31 -7.16 1.06
CA HIS A 273 -8.68 -7.69 0.92
C HIS A 273 -9.70 -6.58 1.03
N GLY A 274 -10.92 -6.84 0.57
CA GLY A 274 -12.04 -5.89 0.66
C GLY A 274 -12.68 -5.86 2.05
N VAL A 275 -13.76 -5.07 2.17
CA VAL A 275 -14.49 -4.82 3.43
C VAL A 275 -15.16 -6.06 4.04
N ALA A 276 -15.37 -7.12 3.27
CA ALA A 276 -15.91 -8.43 3.72
C ALA A 276 -17.19 -8.31 4.56
N TYR A 277 -18.17 -7.56 4.10
CA TYR A 277 -19.44 -7.34 4.81
C TYR A 277 -20.12 -8.63 5.26
N ALA A 278 -20.00 -9.70 4.47
CA ALA A 278 -20.55 -11.02 4.82
C ALA A 278 -19.98 -11.64 6.12
N LEU A 279 -18.78 -11.20 6.53
CA LEU A 279 -18.12 -11.66 7.77
C LEU A 279 -18.31 -10.70 8.93
N ALA A 280 -18.84 -9.49 8.68
CA ALA A 280 -18.99 -8.46 9.69
C ALA A 280 -19.95 -8.91 10.82
N GLY A 281 -19.56 -8.72 12.05
CA GLY A 281 -20.33 -9.13 13.25
C GLY A 281 -20.25 -10.59 13.61
N LYS A 282 -19.74 -11.48 12.74
CA LYS A 282 -19.71 -12.94 12.96
C LYS A 282 -18.47 -13.43 13.72
N GLY A 283 -17.51 -12.57 14.05
CA GLY A 283 -16.28 -12.96 14.75
C GLY A 283 -15.29 -13.81 13.91
N LYS A 284 -15.61 -14.14 12.65
CA LYS A 284 -14.87 -15.09 11.80
C LYS A 284 -13.74 -14.45 10.96
N ALA A 285 -13.69 -13.11 10.84
CA ALA A 285 -12.66 -12.45 10.06
C ALA A 285 -11.26 -12.70 10.65
N SER A 286 -10.28 -13.12 9.84
CA SER A 286 -8.89 -13.26 10.27
C SER A 286 -8.29 -11.90 10.65
N ALA A 287 -7.42 -11.85 11.64
CA ALA A 287 -6.63 -10.68 11.99
C ALA A 287 -5.24 -10.71 11.33
N THR A 288 -4.82 -11.87 10.81
CA THR A 288 -3.47 -12.09 10.25
C THR A 288 -3.07 -11.06 9.20
N PRO A 289 -3.91 -10.70 8.19
CA PRO A 289 -3.52 -9.70 7.21
C PRO A 289 -3.30 -8.30 7.80
N MET A 290 -4.08 -7.92 8.83
CA MET A 290 -3.90 -6.65 9.52
C MET A 290 -2.66 -6.66 10.40
N ILE A 291 -2.36 -7.77 11.08
CA ILE A 291 -1.13 -7.95 11.85
C ILE A 291 0.08 -7.81 10.92
N ALA A 292 0.07 -8.50 9.78
CA ALA A 292 1.14 -8.41 8.78
C ALA A 292 1.33 -6.96 8.29
N ALA A 293 0.23 -6.24 7.99
CA ALA A 293 0.28 -4.86 7.54
C ALA A 293 0.84 -3.92 8.61
N LEU A 294 0.44 -4.06 9.88
CA LEU A 294 0.94 -3.26 11.00
C LEU A 294 2.43 -3.49 11.26
N LEU A 295 2.87 -4.75 11.27
CA LEU A 295 4.28 -5.11 11.46
C LEU A 295 5.14 -4.58 10.28
N LYS A 296 4.62 -4.65 9.05
CA LYS A 296 5.30 -4.08 7.89
C LYS A 296 5.39 -2.55 7.99
N ALA A 297 4.35 -1.87 8.45
CA ALA A 297 4.39 -0.42 8.69
C ALA A 297 5.49 -0.04 9.68
N ALA A 298 5.58 -0.76 10.82
CA ALA A 298 6.62 -0.56 11.81
C ALA A 298 8.03 -0.81 11.25
N GLN A 299 8.21 -1.89 10.48
CA GLN A 299 9.50 -2.21 9.82
C GLN A 299 9.95 -1.09 8.88
N LEU A 300 9.03 -0.57 8.07
CA LEU A 300 9.32 0.50 7.10
C LEU A 300 9.53 1.87 7.76
N ALA A 301 8.93 2.11 8.93
CA ALA A 301 9.05 3.33 9.72
C ALA A 301 10.34 3.40 10.57
N SER A 302 11.06 2.29 10.73
CA SER A 302 12.24 2.21 11.60
C SER A 302 13.34 3.24 11.23
N PRO A 303 14.28 3.59 12.15
CA PRO A 303 15.29 4.62 11.91
C PRO A 303 16.13 4.42 10.66
N ARG A 304 16.35 3.16 10.23
CA ARG A 304 17.01 2.85 8.95
C ARG A 304 16.21 3.37 7.75
N GLY A 305 14.88 3.34 7.82
CA GLY A 305 13.99 3.94 6.81
C GLY A 305 13.86 5.47 6.92
N ARG A 306 14.05 6.06 8.11
CA ARG A 306 13.99 7.53 8.33
C ARG A 306 15.20 8.29 7.76
N ALA A 307 16.40 7.75 7.86
CA ALA A 307 17.62 8.39 7.36
C ALA A 307 17.56 8.62 5.84
N SER A 308 17.02 7.66 5.09
CA SER A 308 16.84 7.74 3.64
C SER A 308 15.76 8.75 3.21
N ARG A 309 14.72 8.93 4.02
CA ARG A 309 13.60 9.84 3.70
C ARG A 309 13.95 11.32 3.84
N ARG A 310 14.85 11.68 4.77
CA ARG A 310 15.38 13.05 4.90
C ARG A 310 16.21 13.45 3.69
N ALA A 311 16.92 12.53 3.05
CA ALA A 311 17.73 12.79 1.87
C ALA A 311 16.88 13.05 0.59
N THR A 312 15.64 12.57 0.53
CA THR A 312 14.74 12.75 -0.64
C THR A 312 13.75 13.90 -0.50
N SER A 313 13.65 14.53 0.69
CA SER A 313 12.76 15.64 0.97
C SER A 313 13.45 17.00 0.83
N THR A 314 14.03 17.29 -0.32
CA THR A 314 14.44 18.68 -0.64
C THR A 314 13.17 19.46 -1.00
N PRO A 315 12.86 20.59 -0.32
CA PRO A 315 11.71 21.41 -0.67
C PRO A 315 11.92 22.00 -2.07
N ARG A 316 10.92 21.91 -2.93
CA ARG A 316 10.91 22.75 -4.15
C ARG A 316 10.90 24.21 -3.73
N PRO A 317 11.73 25.09 -4.35
CA PRO A 317 11.61 26.51 -4.13
C PRO A 317 10.20 26.95 -4.53
N ARG A 318 9.58 27.74 -3.65
CA ARG A 318 8.31 28.42 -3.96
C ARG A 318 8.58 29.39 -5.10
N ALA A 319 7.88 29.23 -6.21
CA ALA A 319 7.75 30.25 -7.25
C ALA A 319 6.61 31.19 -6.88
#